data_fb01f62477f5715c29d0ff6779fa0e55
#
_entry.id   fb01f62477f5715c29d0ff6779fa0e55
#
_cell.length_a   1.000
_cell.length_b   1.000
_cell.length_c   1.000
_cell.angle_alpha   90.00
_cell.angle_beta   90.00
_cell.angle_gamma   90.00
#
_symmetry.space_group_name_H-M   'P 1'
#
loop_
_entity.id
_entity.type
_entity.pdbx_description
1 polymer ?
#
loop_
_entity_poly.entity_id
_entity_poly.type
_entity_poly.pdbx_seq_one_letter_code
_entity_poly.pdbx_strand_id
1 'polypeptide(L)'
;MAVVSLEHIGKRYDTGAQILSDLSLTLAPGGFYFLTGASGAGKTTLLRIIHLAERPSRGRLRLFATDTAALDRPAQAALRRRIGIVFQDLRLVDELSAHDNVALPLRIAGAPERQSRDNVAELLAWVGLSNRSDARAATLSGGERQRIAIARAIVGRPELLIADEPTGNVDDDIALLLVRIFERINRLGTTILIATHDIAFAHQFEHRRFHLDHGMLSGTGGAQTQ
;
A
#
# COMPACT_ATOMS: atom_id res chain seq x y z
N MET A 1 -11.01 -13.32 10.62
CA MET A 1 -10.42 -12.19 11.38
C MET A 1 -10.04 -11.10 10.38
N ALA A 2 -10.14 -9.81 10.72
CA ALA A 2 -9.76 -8.71 9.83
C ALA A 2 -8.23 -8.58 9.71
N VAL A 3 -7.76 -8.16 8.51
CA VAL A 3 -6.34 -7.78 8.30
C VAL A 3 -6.07 -6.40 8.90
N VAL A 4 -7.03 -5.48 8.72
CA VAL A 4 -7.00 -4.14 9.33
C VAL A 4 -8.33 -3.90 10.04
N SER A 5 -8.30 -3.42 11.27
CA SER A 5 -9.46 -2.89 11.99
C SER A 5 -9.08 -1.55 12.60
N LEU A 6 -9.78 -0.52 12.18
CA LEU A 6 -9.71 0.84 12.69
C LEU A 6 -11.00 1.14 13.46
N GLU A 7 -10.88 1.56 14.71
CA GLU A 7 -12.01 1.86 15.58
C GLU A 7 -11.87 3.29 16.12
N HIS A 8 -12.77 4.18 15.71
CA HIS A 8 -12.85 5.57 16.17
C HIS A 8 -11.52 6.35 16.02
N ILE A 9 -10.79 6.12 14.92
CA ILE A 9 -9.50 6.76 14.65
C ILE A 9 -9.67 8.26 14.47
N GLY A 10 -8.93 9.02 15.26
CA GLY A 10 -8.71 10.45 15.06
C GLY A 10 -7.24 10.77 14.93
N LYS A 11 -6.89 11.73 14.07
CA LYS A 11 -5.53 12.25 13.92
C LYS A 11 -5.53 13.77 13.90
N ARG A 12 -4.74 14.34 14.81
CA ARG A 12 -4.45 15.77 14.87
C ARG A 12 -2.95 15.96 14.85
N TYR A 13 -2.47 16.93 14.10
CA TYR A 13 -1.07 17.35 14.15
C TYR A 13 -0.88 18.52 15.14
N ASP A 14 0.36 18.78 15.52
CA ASP A 14 0.73 19.82 16.49
C ASP A 14 0.30 21.24 16.05
N THR A 15 0.09 21.42 14.75
CA THR A 15 -0.49 22.65 14.16
C THR A 15 -1.96 22.88 14.52
N GLY A 16 -2.59 21.95 15.25
CA GLY A 16 -3.98 22.01 15.65
C GLY A 16 -4.98 21.49 14.60
N ALA A 17 -4.56 21.26 13.36
CA ALA A 17 -5.43 20.73 12.31
C ALA A 17 -5.82 19.27 12.57
N GLN A 18 -7.12 19.00 12.62
CA GLN A 18 -7.67 17.64 12.68
C GLN A 18 -7.81 17.10 11.27
N ILE A 19 -7.04 16.03 10.96
CA ILE A 19 -6.98 15.43 9.63
C ILE A 19 -7.92 14.23 9.52
N LEU A 20 -8.06 13.44 10.59
CA LEU A 20 -9.00 12.32 10.63
C LEU A 20 -9.91 12.48 11.85
N SER A 21 -11.22 12.25 11.65
CA SER A 21 -12.22 12.45 12.67
C SER A 21 -13.14 11.23 12.75
N ASP A 22 -13.00 10.47 13.85
CA ASP A 22 -13.89 9.35 14.21
C ASP A 22 -14.05 8.28 13.12
N LEU A 23 -12.93 7.89 12.49
CA LEU A 23 -12.92 6.98 11.37
C LEU A 23 -12.90 5.52 11.85
N SER A 24 -13.87 4.73 11.39
CA SER A 24 -13.92 3.27 11.60
C SER A 24 -13.95 2.54 10.27
N LEU A 25 -13.08 1.54 10.11
CA LEU A 25 -12.89 0.81 8.86
C LEU A 25 -12.39 -0.60 9.14
N THR A 26 -12.88 -1.57 8.37
CA THR A 26 -12.42 -2.97 8.46
C THR A 26 -12.08 -3.50 7.07
N LEU A 27 -10.89 -4.09 6.92
CA LEU A 27 -10.46 -4.80 5.72
C LEU A 27 -10.40 -6.30 6.01
N ALA A 28 -11.18 -7.07 5.25
CA ALA A 28 -11.18 -8.53 5.32
C ALA A 28 -9.96 -9.11 4.58
N PRO A 29 -9.46 -10.30 4.97
CA PRO A 29 -8.41 -11.00 4.24
C PRO A 29 -8.81 -11.25 2.79
N GLY A 30 -7.84 -11.06 1.87
CA GLY A 30 -8.07 -11.25 0.43
C GLY A 30 -9.03 -10.24 -0.21
N GLY A 31 -9.48 -9.22 0.52
CA GLY A 31 -10.32 -8.16 -0.05
C GLY A 31 -9.51 -7.20 -0.92
N PHE A 32 -10.20 -6.59 -1.90
CA PHE A 32 -9.67 -5.51 -2.71
C PHE A 32 -10.51 -4.25 -2.47
N TYR A 33 -9.84 -3.14 -2.15
CA TYR A 33 -10.50 -1.92 -1.71
C TYR A 33 -9.89 -0.68 -2.37
N PHE A 34 -10.75 0.26 -2.75
CA PHE A 34 -10.35 1.63 -3.06
C PHE A 34 -10.68 2.56 -1.89
N LEU A 35 -9.77 3.47 -1.58
CA LEU A 35 -9.98 4.61 -0.70
C LEU A 35 -9.97 5.87 -1.56
N THR A 36 -11.15 6.37 -1.89
CA THR A 36 -11.31 7.57 -2.72
C THR A 36 -11.47 8.83 -1.87
N GLY A 37 -11.23 9.99 -2.45
CA GLY A 37 -11.41 11.28 -1.79
C GLY A 37 -10.54 12.36 -2.41
N ALA A 38 -10.91 13.61 -2.20
CA ALA A 38 -10.16 14.76 -2.72
C ALA A 38 -8.71 14.80 -2.23
N SER A 39 -7.85 15.56 -2.90
CA SER A 39 -6.52 15.86 -2.38
C SER A 39 -6.65 16.55 -1.02
N GLY A 40 -5.83 16.15 -0.05
CA GLY A 40 -5.94 16.68 1.33
C GLY A 40 -7.03 16.07 2.20
N ALA A 41 -7.88 15.15 1.71
CA ALA A 41 -8.93 14.51 2.52
C ALA A 41 -8.41 13.65 3.69
N GLY A 42 -7.11 13.32 3.72
CA GLY A 42 -6.49 12.53 4.79
C GLY A 42 -6.10 11.09 4.37
N LYS A 43 -6.21 10.73 3.09
CA LYS A 43 -5.90 9.38 2.56
C LYS A 43 -4.48 8.94 2.93
N THR A 44 -3.47 9.73 2.58
CA THR A 44 -2.06 9.46 2.91
C THR A 44 -1.83 9.32 4.41
N THR A 45 -2.47 10.16 5.23
CA THR A 45 -2.38 10.06 6.70
C THR A 45 -2.95 8.74 7.19
N LEU A 46 -4.09 8.30 6.66
CA LEU A 46 -4.70 7.02 6.99
C LEU A 46 -3.77 5.85 6.61
N LEU A 47 -3.20 5.87 5.40
CA LEU A 47 -2.23 4.85 4.96
C LEU A 47 -0.97 4.83 5.85
N ARG A 48 -0.46 6.00 6.28
CA ARG A 48 0.68 6.08 7.22
C ARG A 48 0.36 5.47 8.58
N ILE A 49 -0.88 5.64 9.07
CA ILE A 49 -1.33 5.01 10.32
C ILE A 49 -1.39 3.49 10.13
N ILE A 50 -1.99 2.98 9.06
CA ILE A 50 -2.06 1.54 8.76
C ILE A 50 -0.65 0.95 8.62
N HIS A 51 0.28 1.64 7.98
CA HIS A 51 1.67 1.20 7.82
C HIS A 51 2.53 1.39 9.10
N LEU A 52 1.94 1.85 10.22
CA LEU A 52 2.64 2.14 11.47
C LEU A 52 3.77 3.18 11.34
N ALA A 53 3.73 4.05 10.33
CA ALA A 53 4.62 5.19 10.18
C ALA A 53 4.19 6.35 11.08
N GLU A 54 2.89 6.44 11.39
CA GLU A 54 2.32 7.39 12.32
C GLU A 54 1.40 6.70 13.32
N ARG A 55 1.27 7.28 14.51
CA ARG A 55 0.28 6.84 15.50
C ARG A 55 -0.99 7.69 15.37
N PRO A 56 -2.18 7.10 15.52
CA PRO A 56 -3.39 7.88 15.69
C PRO A 56 -3.32 8.69 16.99
N SER A 57 -4.00 9.84 17.04
CA SER A 57 -4.14 10.65 18.26
C SER A 57 -5.19 10.08 19.21
N ARG A 58 -6.20 9.36 18.67
CA ARG A 58 -7.23 8.63 19.42
C ARG A 58 -7.72 7.44 18.61
N GLY A 59 -8.44 6.55 19.28
CA GLY A 59 -8.98 5.32 18.68
C GLY A 59 -8.00 4.17 18.74
N ARG A 60 -8.37 3.05 18.12
CA ARG A 60 -7.61 1.82 18.15
C ARG A 60 -7.35 1.28 16.75
N LEU A 61 -6.09 0.92 16.48
CA LEU A 61 -5.69 0.20 15.28
C LEU A 61 -5.31 -1.23 15.65
N ARG A 62 -5.92 -2.21 14.99
CA ARG A 62 -5.49 -3.60 15.00
C ARG A 62 -5.04 -4.02 13.61
N LEU A 63 -3.89 -4.69 13.54
CA LEU A 63 -3.33 -5.26 12.32
C LEU A 63 -3.14 -6.76 12.53
N PHE A 64 -3.68 -7.56 11.63
CA PHE A 64 -3.56 -9.02 11.70
C PHE A 64 -3.96 -9.57 13.09
N ALA A 65 -5.06 -9.05 13.62
CA ALA A 65 -5.58 -9.31 14.97
C ALA A 65 -4.73 -8.80 16.14
N THR A 66 -3.59 -8.15 15.90
CA THR A 66 -2.71 -7.59 16.93
C THR A 66 -3.08 -6.13 17.22
N ASP A 67 -3.30 -5.77 18.48
CA ASP A 67 -3.46 -4.36 18.90
C ASP A 67 -2.11 -3.65 18.82
N THR A 68 -2.07 -2.50 18.13
CA THR A 68 -0.81 -1.81 17.86
C THR A 68 -0.41 -0.78 18.92
N ALA A 69 -1.28 -0.49 19.87
CA ALA A 69 -1.10 0.60 20.85
C ALA A 69 0.14 0.40 21.75
N ALA A 70 0.35 -0.84 22.21
CA ALA A 70 1.40 -1.19 23.16
C ALA A 70 2.65 -1.84 22.53
N LEU A 71 2.72 -1.86 21.19
CA LEU A 71 3.84 -2.51 20.50
C LEU A 71 5.15 -1.72 20.66
N ASP A 72 6.22 -2.42 21.00
CA ASP A 72 7.57 -1.91 20.93
C ASP A 72 8.08 -1.78 19.48
N ARG A 73 9.24 -1.17 19.29
CA ARG A 73 9.84 -0.97 17.97
C ARG A 73 10.10 -2.28 17.19
N PRO A 74 10.65 -3.34 17.81
CA PRO A 74 10.83 -4.63 17.13
C PRO A 74 9.53 -5.26 16.65
N ALA A 75 8.48 -5.27 17.48
CA ALA A 75 7.17 -5.81 17.14
C ALA A 75 6.50 -5.00 16.02
N GLN A 76 6.60 -3.66 16.05
CA GLN A 76 6.14 -2.80 14.95
C GLN A 76 6.89 -3.10 13.64
N ALA A 77 8.20 -3.31 13.69
CA ALA A 77 9.01 -3.67 12.52
C ALA A 77 8.60 -5.04 11.96
N ALA A 78 8.29 -6.01 12.83
CA ALA A 78 7.78 -7.32 12.41
C ALA A 78 6.43 -7.20 11.69
N LEU A 79 5.48 -6.40 12.20
CA LEU A 79 4.20 -6.15 11.51
C LEU A 79 4.39 -5.41 10.19
N ARG A 80 5.28 -4.41 10.13
CA ARG A 80 5.55 -3.69 8.88
C ARG A 80 6.08 -4.59 7.76
N ARG A 81 6.84 -5.65 8.07
CA ARG A 81 7.29 -6.63 7.07
C ARG A 81 6.15 -7.43 6.43
N ARG A 82 4.98 -7.50 7.08
CA ARG A 82 3.77 -8.12 6.53
C ARG A 82 2.95 -7.17 5.65
N ILE A 83 3.37 -5.89 5.56
CA ILE A 83 2.70 -4.84 4.79
C ILE A 83 3.62 -4.39 3.67
N GLY A 84 3.21 -4.59 2.42
CA GLY A 84 3.81 -3.94 1.26
C GLY A 84 3.28 -2.52 1.10
N ILE A 85 4.13 -1.60 0.68
CA ILE A 85 3.71 -0.21 0.43
C ILE A 85 4.27 0.30 -0.89
N VAL A 86 3.38 0.90 -1.70
CA VAL A 86 3.72 1.70 -2.87
C VAL A 86 3.44 3.15 -2.51
N PHE A 87 4.50 3.95 -2.41
CA PHE A 87 4.41 5.38 -2.09
C PHE A 87 4.07 6.20 -3.33
N GLN A 88 3.41 7.32 -3.17
CA GLN A 88 3.10 8.25 -4.25
C GLN A 88 4.37 8.76 -4.97
N ASP A 89 5.45 9.02 -4.22
CA ASP A 89 6.76 9.43 -4.73
C ASP A 89 7.68 8.24 -5.07
N LEU A 90 7.14 7.02 -5.11
CA LEU A 90 7.77 5.72 -5.35
C LEU A 90 8.95 5.38 -4.44
N ARG A 91 9.71 6.33 -3.95
CA ARG A 91 10.89 6.19 -3.07
C ARG A 91 11.89 5.14 -3.56
N LEU A 92 12.13 5.10 -4.85
CA LEU A 92 13.22 4.30 -5.38
C LEU A 92 14.55 4.97 -5.06
N VAL A 93 15.57 4.15 -4.82
CA VAL A 93 16.95 4.62 -4.68
C VAL A 93 17.52 4.75 -6.08
N ASP A 94 17.73 5.96 -6.55
CA ASP A 94 18.04 6.28 -7.94
C ASP A 94 19.40 5.72 -8.40
N GLU A 95 20.34 5.57 -7.47
CA GLU A 95 21.69 5.02 -7.70
C GLU A 95 21.69 3.50 -7.83
N LEU A 96 20.68 2.83 -7.29
CA LEU A 96 20.55 1.37 -7.34
C LEU A 96 19.93 0.91 -8.66
N SER A 97 20.27 -0.32 -9.06
CA SER A 97 19.60 -1.01 -10.17
C SER A 97 18.11 -1.31 -9.85
N ALA A 98 17.34 -1.64 -10.89
CA ALA A 98 15.99 -2.16 -10.72
C ALA A 98 15.96 -3.40 -9.81
N HIS A 99 16.91 -4.34 -10.06
CA HIS A 99 17.10 -5.54 -9.24
C HIS A 99 17.35 -5.18 -7.78
N ASP A 100 18.30 -4.30 -7.50
CA ASP A 100 18.68 -3.95 -6.14
C ASP A 100 17.57 -3.22 -5.39
N ASN A 101 16.82 -2.33 -6.06
CA ASN A 101 15.63 -1.70 -5.48
C ASN A 101 14.60 -2.74 -5.04
N VAL A 102 14.32 -3.74 -5.86
CA VAL A 102 13.37 -4.81 -5.52
C VAL A 102 13.91 -5.71 -4.41
N ALA A 103 15.22 -5.97 -4.37
CA ALA A 103 15.87 -6.82 -3.38
C ALA A 103 15.93 -6.19 -1.97
N LEU A 104 15.84 -4.86 -1.84
CA LEU A 104 16.02 -4.15 -0.56
C LEU A 104 15.22 -4.75 0.61
N PRO A 105 13.90 -5.03 0.51
CA PRO A 105 13.15 -5.60 1.62
C PRO A 105 13.65 -6.98 2.05
N LEU A 106 14.09 -7.82 1.11
CA LEU A 106 14.65 -9.14 1.41
C LEU A 106 15.99 -9.04 2.12
N ARG A 107 16.87 -8.14 1.67
CA ARG A 107 18.16 -7.87 2.31
C ARG A 107 17.98 -7.36 3.74
N ILE A 108 17.05 -6.42 3.96
CA ILE A 108 16.71 -5.90 5.30
C ILE A 108 16.15 -7.02 6.19
N ALA A 109 15.41 -7.97 5.63
CA ALA A 109 14.89 -9.12 6.35
C ALA A 109 15.93 -10.21 6.62
N GLY A 110 17.16 -10.09 6.08
CA GLY A 110 18.24 -11.08 6.24
C GLY A 110 18.06 -12.34 5.39
N ALA A 111 17.30 -12.26 4.30
CA ALA A 111 17.10 -13.40 3.40
C ALA A 111 18.41 -13.80 2.69
N PRO A 112 18.65 -15.11 2.43
CA PRO A 112 19.82 -15.57 1.70
C PRO A 112 19.91 -14.94 0.31
N GLU A 113 21.09 -14.49 -0.09
CA GLU A 113 21.32 -13.74 -1.36
C GLU A 113 20.87 -14.54 -2.59
N ARG A 114 21.17 -15.85 -2.63
CA ARG A 114 20.75 -16.70 -3.76
C ARG A 114 19.24 -16.73 -3.92
N GLN A 115 18.51 -16.98 -2.83
CA GLN A 115 17.04 -17.02 -2.85
C GLN A 115 16.44 -15.66 -3.20
N SER A 116 17.05 -14.57 -2.70
CA SER A 116 16.64 -13.20 -3.02
C SER A 116 16.78 -12.92 -4.51
N ARG A 117 17.87 -13.32 -5.12
CA ARG A 117 18.14 -13.13 -6.55
C ARG A 117 17.11 -13.84 -7.43
N ASP A 118 16.81 -15.10 -7.13
CA ASP A 118 15.83 -15.89 -7.90
C ASP A 118 14.42 -15.28 -7.79
N ASN A 119 13.99 -14.90 -6.58
CA ASN A 119 12.69 -14.26 -6.35
C ASN A 119 12.57 -12.90 -7.06
N VAL A 120 13.64 -12.09 -7.03
CA VAL A 120 13.65 -10.79 -7.70
C VAL A 120 13.60 -10.95 -9.22
N ALA A 121 14.37 -11.89 -9.79
CA ALA A 121 14.35 -12.15 -11.23
C ALA A 121 12.97 -12.59 -11.71
N GLU A 122 12.29 -13.49 -10.97
CA GLU A 122 10.92 -13.90 -11.26
C GLU A 122 9.95 -12.71 -11.22
N LEU A 123 10.04 -11.86 -10.20
CA LEU A 123 9.17 -10.68 -10.09
C LEU A 123 9.41 -9.65 -11.19
N LEU A 124 10.68 -9.41 -11.56
CA LEU A 124 11.00 -8.52 -12.68
C LEU A 124 10.43 -9.06 -14.00
N ALA A 125 10.51 -10.37 -14.22
CA ALA A 125 9.87 -11.01 -15.38
C ALA A 125 8.34 -10.83 -15.33
N TRP A 126 7.76 -11.02 -14.17
CA TRP A 126 6.32 -10.92 -13.98
C TRP A 126 5.76 -9.50 -14.22
N VAL A 127 6.53 -8.45 -13.90
CA VAL A 127 6.17 -7.04 -14.19
C VAL A 127 6.68 -6.57 -15.57
N GLY A 128 7.25 -7.47 -16.39
CA GLY A 128 7.72 -7.19 -17.75
C GLY A 128 8.99 -6.36 -17.82
N LEU A 129 9.91 -6.53 -16.86
CA LEU A 129 11.15 -5.76 -16.74
C LEU A 129 12.42 -6.62 -16.65
N SER A 130 12.39 -7.86 -17.16
CA SER A 130 13.57 -8.74 -17.14
C SER A 130 14.79 -8.12 -17.81
N ASN A 131 14.58 -7.43 -18.94
CA ASN A 131 15.64 -6.77 -19.71
C ASN A 131 16.10 -5.42 -19.13
N ARG A 132 15.51 -4.98 -18.02
CA ARG A 132 15.83 -3.75 -17.30
C ARG A 132 16.41 -4.00 -15.91
N SER A 133 16.69 -5.26 -15.57
CA SER A 133 17.17 -5.67 -14.26
C SER A 133 18.35 -4.85 -13.76
N ASP A 134 19.34 -4.63 -14.61
CA ASP A 134 20.57 -3.93 -14.26
C ASP A 134 20.51 -2.40 -14.50
N ALA A 135 19.40 -1.90 -15.08
CA ALA A 135 19.22 -0.49 -15.32
C ALA A 135 19.10 0.28 -13.99
N ARG A 136 19.79 1.41 -13.85
CA ARG A 136 19.63 2.29 -12.69
C ARG A 136 18.22 2.87 -12.65
N ALA A 137 17.63 2.97 -11.45
CA ALA A 137 16.27 3.49 -11.29
C ALA A 137 16.12 4.90 -11.87
N ALA A 138 17.14 5.75 -11.82
CA ALA A 138 17.13 7.08 -12.42
C ALA A 138 16.95 7.09 -13.96
N THR A 139 17.27 5.99 -14.66
CA THR A 139 17.18 5.89 -16.13
C THR A 139 15.89 5.25 -16.63
N LEU A 140 15.02 4.83 -15.72
CA LEU A 140 13.75 4.19 -16.03
C LEU A 140 12.65 5.22 -16.32
N SER A 141 11.73 4.88 -17.23
CA SER A 141 10.52 5.66 -17.45
C SER A 141 9.61 5.66 -16.22
N GLY A 142 8.67 6.60 -16.13
CA GLY A 142 7.71 6.67 -15.03
C GLY A 142 6.96 5.37 -14.80
N GLY A 143 6.44 4.74 -15.87
CA GLY A 143 5.74 3.46 -15.79
C GLY A 143 6.65 2.29 -15.40
N GLU A 144 7.94 2.27 -15.83
CA GLU A 144 8.92 1.29 -15.39
C GLU A 144 9.22 1.45 -13.89
N ARG A 145 9.45 2.69 -13.43
CA ARG A 145 9.66 3.02 -12.00
C ARG A 145 8.47 2.57 -11.15
N GLN A 146 7.26 2.78 -11.63
CA GLN A 146 6.03 2.35 -10.94
C GLN A 146 5.99 0.82 -10.77
N ARG A 147 6.27 0.07 -11.85
CA ARG A 147 6.30 -1.40 -11.78
C ARG A 147 7.42 -1.92 -10.85
N ILE A 148 8.58 -1.27 -10.81
CA ILE A 148 9.64 -1.59 -9.84
C ILE A 148 9.17 -1.34 -8.40
N ALA A 149 8.50 -0.22 -8.14
CA ALA A 149 7.98 0.08 -6.81
C ALA A 149 6.95 -0.96 -6.35
N ILE A 150 6.08 -1.44 -7.25
CA ILE A 150 5.14 -2.53 -6.95
C ILE A 150 5.90 -3.84 -6.70
N ALA A 151 6.86 -4.23 -7.56
CA ALA A 151 7.66 -5.43 -7.38
C ALA A 151 8.38 -5.41 -6.02
N ARG A 152 8.99 -4.27 -5.64
CA ARG A 152 9.61 -4.08 -4.34
C ARG A 152 8.62 -4.24 -3.18
N ALA A 153 7.40 -3.73 -3.33
CA ALA A 153 6.39 -3.82 -2.29
C ALA A 153 5.90 -5.25 -2.04
N ILE A 154 5.97 -6.13 -3.07
CA ILE A 154 5.44 -7.50 -2.98
C ILE A 154 6.49 -8.58 -2.84
N VAL A 155 7.79 -8.26 -2.99
CA VAL A 155 8.87 -9.26 -2.96
C VAL A 155 8.91 -10.06 -1.65
N GLY A 156 8.50 -9.44 -0.54
CA GLY A 156 8.34 -10.07 0.78
C GLY A 156 7.06 -10.88 0.96
N ARG A 157 6.23 -11.04 -0.08
CA ARG A 157 4.92 -11.71 -0.03
C ARG A 157 4.03 -11.18 1.09
N PRO A 158 3.69 -9.88 1.08
CA PRO A 158 2.92 -9.25 2.14
C PRO A 158 1.48 -9.79 2.19
N GLU A 159 0.88 -9.77 3.38
CA GLU A 159 -0.53 -10.10 3.58
C GLU A 159 -1.45 -8.90 3.27
N LEU A 160 -0.90 -7.69 3.36
CA LEU A 160 -1.56 -6.44 3.02
C LEU A 160 -0.65 -5.62 2.10
N LEU A 161 -1.18 -5.15 0.98
CA LEU A 161 -0.51 -4.19 0.10
C LEU A 161 -1.32 -2.91 0.10
N ILE A 162 -0.69 -1.81 0.46
CA ILE A 162 -1.26 -0.46 0.39
C ILE A 162 -0.55 0.35 -0.70
N ALA A 163 -1.31 1.11 -1.49
CA ALA A 163 -0.77 1.95 -2.54
C ALA A 163 -1.38 3.36 -2.45
N ASP A 164 -0.52 4.36 -2.42
CA ASP A 164 -0.90 5.78 -2.36
C ASP A 164 -0.77 6.40 -3.74
N GLU A 165 -1.89 6.73 -4.37
CA GLU A 165 -2.00 7.33 -5.72
C GLU A 165 -1.16 6.59 -6.79
N PRO A 166 -1.25 5.25 -6.91
CA PRO A 166 -0.34 4.48 -7.77
C PRO A 166 -0.54 4.75 -9.26
N THR A 167 -1.62 5.41 -9.66
CA THR A 167 -1.99 5.72 -11.05
C THR A 167 -1.95 7.21 -11.38
N GLY A 168 -1.61 8.07 -10.41
CA GLY A 168 -1.75 9.52 -10.55
C GLY A 168 -0.80 10.20 -11.53
N ASN A 169 0.28 9.55 -11.97
CA ASN A 169 1.32 10.14 -12.85
C ASN A 169 1.59 9.29 -14.09
N VAL A 170 0.64 8.49 -14.51
CA VAL A 170 0.75 7.62 -15.71
C VAL A 170 -0.49 7.80 -16.59
N ASP A 171 -0.35 7.44 -17.86
CA ASP A 171 -1.49 7.41 -18.78
C ASP A 171 -2.50 6.30 -18.44
N ASP A 172 -3.70 6.39 -19.03
CA ASP A 172 -4.81 5.48 -18.72
C ASP A 172 -4.46 4.00 -19.01
N ASP A 173 -3.72 3.72 -20.07
CA ASP A 173 -3.33 2.35 -20.44
C ASP A 173 -2.40 1.76 -19.37
N ILE A 174 -1.44 2.53 -18.89
CA ILE A 174 -0.55 2.14 -17.81
C ILE A 174 -1.33 2.01 -16.48
N ALA A 175 -2.26 2.94 -16.20
CA ALA A 175 -3.10 2.86 -15.01
C ALA A 175 -3.93 1.56 -14.98
N LEU A 176 -4.55 1.18 -16.10
CA LEU A 176 -5.27 -0.09 -16.24
C LEU A 176 -4.35 -1.29 -16.06
N LEU A 177 -3.15 -1.26 -16.65
CA LEU A 177 -2.15 -2.31 -16.44
C LEU A 177 -1.79 -2.48 -14.97
N LEU A 178 -1.57 -1.38 -14.24
CA LEU A 178 -1.24 -1.40 -12.81
C LEU A 178 -2.36 -2.02 -11.97
N VAL A 179 -3.63 -1.67 -12.23
CA VAL A 179 -4.76 -2.28 -11.51
C VAL A 179 -4.84 -3.78 -11.80
N ARG A 180 -4.63 -4.22 -13.04
CA ARG A 180 -4.57 -5.66 -13.37
C ARG A 180 -3.43 -6.38 -12.61
N ILE A 181 -2.29 -5.72 -12.41
CA ILE A 181 -1.21 -6.23 -11.57
C ILE A 181 -1.69 -6.39 -10.13
N PHE A 182 -2.34 -5.37 -9.55
CA PHE A 182 -2.90 -5.45 -8.19
C PHE A 182 -3.97 -6.55 -8.07
N GLU A 183 -4.87 -6.69 -9.04
CA GLU A 183 -5.86 -7.77 -9.04
C GLU A 183 -5.22 -9.16 -9.08
N ARG A 184 -4.13 -9.30 -9.84
CA ARG A 184 -3.40 -10.56 -9.90
C ARG A 184 -2.69 -10.88 -8.58
N ILE A 185 -2.13 -9.87 -7.90
CA ILE A 185 -1.57 -9.99 -6.55
C ILE A 185 -2.68 -10.38 -5.55
N ASN A 186 -3.86 -9.76 -5.67
CA ASN A 186 -5.01 -10.07 -4.82
C ASN A 186 -5.48 -11.52 -4.95
N ARG A 187 -5.54 -12.04 -6.19
CA ARG A 187 -5.87 -13.47 -6.44
C ARG A 187 -4.91 -14.45 -5.79
N LEU A 188 -3.69 -14.03 -5.46
CA LEU A 188 -2.72 -14.82 -4.70
C LEU A 188 -2.94 -14.73 -3.17
N GLY A 189 -3.99 -14.03 -2.72
CA GLY A 189 -4.40 -13.93 -1.32
C GLY A 189 -4.01 -12.66 -0.59
N THR A 190 -3.23 -11.76 -1.22
CA THR A 190 -2.88 -10.46 -0.61
C THR A 190 -4.10 -9.55 -0.55
N THR A 191 -4.36 -8.94 0.60
CA THR A 191 -5.36 -7.88 0.74
C THR A 191 -4.84 -6.58 0.13
N ILE A 192 -5.65 -5.88 -0.67
CA ILE A 192 -5.25 -4.67 -1.38
C ILE A 192 -6.04 -3.46 -0.90
N LEU A 193 -5.36 -2.35 -0.66
CA LEU A 193 -5.96 -1.03 -0.42
C LEU A 193 -5.26 0.01 -1.29
N ILE A 194 -5.98 0.57 -2.27
CA ILE A 194 -5.48 1.63 -3.17
C ILE A 194 -6.16 2.95 -2.80
N ALA A 195 -5.38 3.94 -2.43
CA ALA A 195 -5.85 5.31 -2.27
C ALA A 195 -5.72 6.06 -3.59
N THR A 196 -6.77 6.74 -4.01
CA THR A 196 -6.78 7.59 -5.21
C THR A 196 -7.74 8.76 -5.07
N HIS A 197 -7.42 9.88 -5.72
CA HIS A 197 -8.35 11.00 -5.89
C HIS A 197 -9.20 10.86 -7.17
N ASP A 198 -8.85 9.95 -8.07
CA ASP A 198 -9.62 9.68 -9.28
C ASP A 198 -10.79 8.73 -8.96
N ILE A 199 -11.91 9.34 -8.62
CA ILE A 199 -13.16 8.63 -8.28
C ILE A 199 -13.71 7.95 -9.53
N ALA A 200 -13.63 8.60 -10.69
CA ALA A 200 -14.18 8.07 -11.95
C ALA A 200 -13.40 6.81 -12.36
N PHE A 201 -12.08 6.83 -12.25
CA PHE A 201 -11.24 5.66 -12.50
C PHE A 201 -11.56 4.52 -11.55
N ALA A 202 -11.69 4.78 -10.23
CA ALA A 202 -12.02 3.76 -9.25
C ALA A 202 -13.41 3.13 -9.49
N HIS A 203 -14.34 3.87 -10.10
CA HIS A 203 -15.68 3.37 -10.44
C HIS A 203 -15.70 2.40 -11.64
N GLN A 204 -14.65 2.31 -12.43
CA GLN A 204 -14.55 1.36 -13.54
C GLN A 204 -14.35 -0.10 -13.05
N PHE A 205 -14.06 -0.30 -11.77
CA PHE A 205 -13.77 -1.62 -11.19
C PHE A 205 -14.86 -2.02 -10.17
N GLU A 206 -15.26 -3.29 -10.17
CA GLU A 206 -16.25 -3.85 -9.24
C GLU A 206 -15.64 -4.22 -7.88
N HIS A 207 -14.84 -3.31 -7.29
CA HIS A 207 -14.24 -3.49 -5.99
C HIS A 207 -14.91 -2.61 -4.93
N ARG A 208 -14.80 -2.99 -3.65
CA ARG A 208 -15.34 -2.18 -2.55
C ARG A 208 -14.65 -0.83 -2.46
N ARG A 209 -15.44 0.22 -2.23
CA ARG A 209 -14.95 1.59 -2.13
C ARG A 209 -15.29 2.20 -0.79
N PHE A 210 -14.33 2.90 -0.23
CA PHE A 210 -14.51 3.81 0.90
C PHE A 210 -14.26 5.22 0.37
N HIS A 211 -15.11 6.15 0.73
CA HIS A 211 -14.90 7.54 0.36
C HIS A 211 -14.54 8.35 1.60
N LEU A 212 -13.38 9.02 1.55
CA LEU A 212 -12.90 9.87 2.62
C LEU A 212 -13.16 11.33 2.25
N ASP A 213 -13.98 11.99 3.04
CA ASP A 213 -14.29 13.40 2.90
C ASP A 213 -14.04 14.13 4.22
N HIS A 214 -13.24 15.20 4.18
CA HIS A 214 -12.88 16.00 5.35
C HIS A 214 -12.50 15.16 6.59
N GLY A 215 -11.72 14.10 6.40
CA GLY A 215 -11.25 13.22 7.47
C GLY A 215 -12.29 12.24 8.03
N MET A 216 -13.45 12.15 7.43
CA MET A 216 -14.52 11.21 7.77
C MET A 216 -14.79 10.26 6.61
N LEU A 217 -15.15 9.02 6.91
CA LEU A 217 -15.66 8.10 5.89
C LEU A 217 -17.12 8.44 5.58
N SER A 218 -17.39 8.77 4.34
CA SER A 218 -18.74 8.96 3.80
C SER A 218 -19.06 7.85 2.79
N GLY A 219 -20.27 7.28 2.82
CA GLY A 219 -20.79 6.35 1.82
C GLY A 219 -20.46 4.87 2.06
N THR A 220 -21.32 4.05 1.57
CA THR A 220 -21.54 2.61 1.49
C THR A 220 -20.35 1.68 1.75
N GLY A 221 -19.92 1.60 2.97
CA GLY A 221 -19.03 0.59 3.54
C GLY A 221 -19.58 0.14 4.90
N GLY A 222 -20.87 0.36 5.13
CA GLY A 222 -21.53 -0.07 6.33
C GLY A 222 -21.37 -1.56 6.56
N ALA A 223 -20.94 -1.92 7.74
CA ALA A 223 -21.00 -3.26 8.27
C ALA A 223 -22.35 -3.91 7.92
N GLN A 224 -22.36 -4.89 7.04
CA GLN A 224 -23.34 -5.95 7.12
C GLN A 224 -22.60 -7.15 7.68
N THR A 225 -22.67 -7.23 9.00
CA THR A 225 -22.57 -8.45 9.76
C THR A 225 -23.68 -9.40 9.26
N GLN A 226 -23.29 -10.52 8.68
CA GLN A 226 -23.99 -11.80 8.85
C GLN A 226 -22.92 -12.87 8.95
#